data_2c864d018f162f932f4f83728d8b8ea1
#
_entry.id   2c864d018f162f932f4f83728d8b8ea1
#
_cell.length_a   1.000
_cell.length_b   1.000
_cell.length_c   1.000
_cell.angle_alpha   90.00
_cell.angle_beta   90.00
_cell.angle_gamma   90.00
#
_symmetry.space_group_name_H-M   'P 1'
#
loop_
_entity.id
_entity.type
_entity.pdbx_description
1 polymer ?
#
loop_
_entity_poly.entity_id
_entity_poly.type
_entity_poly.pdbx_seq_one_letter_code
_entity_poly.pdbx_strand_id
1 'polypeptide(L)'
;FADTNEAWDAESVNDMKQSMIDRLNELGGQGKPFVFCLDYEMSELILLEEPLAQQELRFDIGGVTNSPARSVSDPPAVLQATPISEEAYAERFAVIRYALERGDSFLANLTVATPIELNISLEEVFLRSQARYKCYLPGRFVCFSPETFVRIVGDEISCFPMKGTIDATLPDAAATILGDYKETAEHYTITD
;
A
#
# COMPACT_ATOMS: atom_id res chain seq x y z
N PHE A 1 -8.73 -5.04 -19.89
CA PHE A 1 -7.28 -4.98 -20.13
C PHE A 1 -7.06 -5.29 -21.60
N ALA A 2 -6.66 -4.28 -22.39
CA ALA A 2 -6.28 -4.47 -23.77
C ALA A 2 -4.88 -5.09 -23.80
N ASP A 3 -4.79 -6.24 -24.44
CA ASP A 3 -3.54 -6.93 -24.75
C ASP A 3 -2.80 -6.08 -25.83
N THR A 4 -2.05 -5.09 -25.42
CA THR A 4 -1.04 -4.45 -26.29
C THR A 4 0.31 -5.06 -25.93
N ASN A 5 0.60 -6.18 -26.59
CA ASN A 5 1.91 -6.80 -26.60
C ASN A 5 2.87 -5.97 -27.49
N GLU A 6 3.13 -4.72 -27.14
CA GLU A 6 4.31 -4.00 -27.58
C GLU A 6 5.44 -4.39 -26.62
N ALA A 7 6.36 -5.19 -27.09
CA ALA A 7 7.57 -5.51 -26.36
C ALA A 7 8.41 -4.22 -26.24
N TRP A 8 8.28 -3.57 -25.09
CA TRP A 8 9.18 -2.48 -24.69
C TRP A 8 10.59 -3.06 -24.58
N ASP A 9 11.56 -2.48 -25.24
CA ASP A 9 12.94 -2.90 -25.00
C ASP A 9 13.38 -2.48 -23.59
N ALA A 10 14.29 -3.25 -22.99
CA ALA A 10 14.72 -3.03 -21.61
C ALA A 10 15.40 -1.66 -21.39
N GLU A 11 15.93 -1.06 -22.44
CA GLU A 11 16.59 0.25 -22.43
C GLU A 11 15.55 1.36 -22.30
N SER A 12 14.47 1.34 -23.07
CA SER A 12 13.40 2.33 -22.99
C SER A 12 12.64 2.29 -21.65
N VAL A 13 12.47 1.11 -21.06
CA VAL A 13 11.88 0.96 -19.72
C VAL A 13 12.78 1.56 -18.63
N ASN A 14 14.10 1.34 -18.73
CA ASN A 14 15.04 1.91 -17.78
C ASN A 14 15.13 3.44 -17.90
N ASP A 15 15.09 3.99 -19.11
CA ASP A 15 15.08 5.44 -19.36
C ASP A 15 13.81 6.09 -18.78
N MET A 16 12.66 5.44 -18.91
CA MET A 16 11.41 5.92 -18.33
C MET A 16 11.48 5.93 -16.80
N LYS A 17 11.97 4.86 -16.17
CA LYS A 17 12.15 4.78 -14.72
C LYS A 17 13.11 5.86 -14.21
N GLN A 18 14.24 6.07 -14.92
CA GLN A 18 15.20 7.10 -14.56
C GLN A 18 14.58 8.50 -14.66
N SER A 19 13.82 8.78 -15.70
CA SER A 19 13.11 10.05 -15.85
C SER A 19 12.13 10.34 -14.73
N MET A 20 11.40 9.31 -14.25
CA MET A 20 10.51 9.44 -13.08
C MET A 20 11.31 9.79 -11.81
N ILE A 21 12.41 9.11 -11.57
CA ILE A 21 13.29 9.35 -10.42
C ILE A 21 13.87 10.77 -10.47
N ASP A 22 14.35 11.20 -11.63
CA ASP A 22 14.95 12.52 -11.82
C ASP A 22 13.92 13.63 -11.55
N ARG A 23 12.68 13.45 -12.01
CA ARG A 23 11.61 14.41 -11.74
C ARG A 23 11.26 14.53 -10.28
N LEU A 24 11.16 13.41 -9.56
CA LEU A 24 10.91 13.41 -8.11
C LEU A 24 12.05 14.09 -7.35
N ASN A 25 13.30 13.81 -7.73
CA ASN A 25 14.49 14.43 -7.13
C ASN A 25 14.56 15.93 -7.41
N GLU A 26 14.20 16.36 -8.62
CA GLU A 26 14.16 17.78 -8.99
C GLU A 26 13.17 18.54 -8.09
N LEU A 27 11.94 18.05 -7.95
CA LEU A 27 10.92 18.67 -7.09
C LEU A 27 11.33 18.69 -5.62
N GLY A 28 11.88 17.59 -5.14
CA GLY A 28 12.40 17.49 -3.78
C GLY A 28 13.57 18.46 -3.53
N GLY A 29 14.50 18.56 -4.48
CA GLY A 29 15.62 19.50 -4.43
C GLY A 29 15.20 20.96 -4.47
N GLN A 30 14.06 21.26 -5.11
CA GLN A 30 13.46 22.61 -5.11
C GLN A 30 12.63 22.90 -3.87
N GLY A 31 12.42 21.92 -2.97
CA GLY A 31 11.55 22.04 -1.80
C GLY A 31 10.08 22.24 -2.15
N LYS A 32 9.66 21.84 -3.35
CA LYS A 32 8.26 21.94 -3.77
C LYS A 32 7.43 20.81 -3.19
N PRO A 33 6.24 21.10 -2.65
CA PRO A 33 5.34 20.05 -2.22
C PRO A 33 4.76 19.31 -3.42
N PHE A 34 4.72 17.98 -3.35
CA PHE A 34 4.07 17.12 -4.31
C PHE A 34 3.54 15.86 -3.66
N VAL A 35 2.59 15.20 -4.30
CA VAL A 35 2.15 13.85 -3.99
C VAL A 35 2.37 12.97 -5.22
N PHE A 36 2.76 11.74 -4.99
CA PHE A 36 2.93 10.79 -6.08
C PHE A 36 2.37 9.41 -5.71
N CYS A 37 1.98 8.67 -6.74
CA CYS A 37 1.62 7.27 -6.65
C CYS A 37 2.35 6.52 -7.74
N LEU A 38 3.05 5.47 -7.38
CA LEU A 38 3.86 4.67 -8.28
C LEU A 38 3.38 3.23 -8.22
N ASP A 39 3.21 2.58 -9.36
CA ASP A 39 2.92 1.16 -9.40
C ASP A 39 4.15 0.31 -9.05
N TYR A 40 3.92 -0.96 -8.72
CA TYR A 40 4.98 -1.86 -8.26
C TYR A 40 6.07 -2.07 -9.33
N GLU A 41 5.69 -2.18 -10.60
CA GLU A 41 6.60 -2.36 -11.73
C GLU A 41 7.37 -1.09 -12.08
N MET A 42 7.02 0.05 -11.48
CA MET A 42 7.53 1.37 -11.86
C MET A 42 7.27 1.69 -13.33
N SER A 43 6.07 1.38 -13.80
CA SER A 43 5.63 1.60 -15.16
C SER A 43 4.73 2.82 -15.31
N GLU A 44 4.06 3.21 -14.22
CA GLU A 44 3.16 4.37 -14.19
C GLU A 44 3.46 5.24 -12.97
N LEU A 45 3.73 6.51 -13.20
CA LEU A 45 3.87 7.53 -12.16
C LEU A 45 2.71 8.53 -12.26
N ILE A 46 1.92 8.64 -11.20
CA ILE A 46 1.02 9.75 -10.98
C ILE A 46 1.76 10.76 -10.11
N LEU A 47 2.03 11.95 -10.62
CA LEU A 47 2.76 13.00 -9.93
C LEU A 47 1.97 14.30 -10.01
N LEU A 48 1.61 14.85 -8.86
CA LEU A 48 0.78 16.03 -8.75
C LEU A 48 1.47 17.06 -7.87
N GLU A 49 1.84 18.18 -8.48
CA GLU A 49 2.36 19.36 -7.80
C GLU A 49 1.20 20.08 -7.09
N GLU A 50 1.49 20.83 -6.05
CA GLU A 50 0.49 21.51 -5.20
C GLU A 50 -0.59 20.54 -4.67
N PRO A 51 -0.20 19.50 -3.94
CA PRO A 51 -1.07 18.35 -3.62
C PRO A 51 -2.35 18.73 -2.88
N LEU A 52 -2.36 19.82 -2.12
CA LEU A 52 -3.54 20.26 -1.39
C LEU A 52 -4.56 21.01 -2.25
N ALA A 53 -4.15 21.55 -3.41
CA ALA A 53 -5.00 22.31 -4.31
C ALA A 53 -5.67 21.45 -5.41
N GLN A 54 -5.09 20.29 -5.75
CA GLN A 54 -5.58 19.40 -6.79
C GLN A 54 -6.66 18.43 -6.26
N GLN A 55 -7.45 17.85 -7.18
CA GLN A 55 -8.53 16.91 -6.87
C GLN A 55 -8.44 15.59 -7.68
N GLU A 56 -7.39 15.40 -8.45
CA GLU A 56 -7.18 14.20 -9.26
C GLU A 56 -6.90 12.97 -8.37
N LEU A 57 -6.07 13.12 -7.36
CA LEU A 57 -5.85 12.15 -6.31
C LEU A 57 -6.28 12.73 -4.98
N ARG A 58 -7.27 12.15 -4.34
CA ARG A 58 -7.66 12.53 -2.97
C ARG A 58 -6.90 11.69 -1.97
N PHE A 59 -6.47 12.30 -0.87
CA PHE A 59 -5.70 11.61 0.15
C PHE A 59 -5.92 12.18 1.55
N ASP A 60 -5.61 11.35 2.53
CA ASP A 60 -5.33 11.74 3.91
C ASP A 60 -4.09 10.95 4.35
N ILE A 61 -3.00 11.66 4.59
CA ILE A 61 -1.72 11.09 5.00
C ILE A 61 -1.39 11.64 6.38
N GLY A 62 -1.84 10.91 7.40
CA GLY A 62 -1.58 11.28 8.79
C GLY A 62 -2.14 12.66 9.20
N GLY A 63 -3.28 13.06 8.63
CA GLY A 63 -3.94 14.33 8.87
C GLY A 63 -3.61 15.44 7.88
N VAL A 64 -2.66 15.22 6.95
CA VAL A 64 -2.46 16.08 5.79
C VAL A 64 -3.38 15.61 4.69
N THR A 65 -4.36 16.44 4.30
CA THR A 65 -5.43 16.02 3.39
C THR A 65 -5.84 17.14 2.44
N ASN A 66 -6.17 16.78 1.20
CA ASN A 66 -6.86 17.65 0.24
C ASN A 66 -8.36 17.35 0.17
N SER A 67 -8.87 16.49 1.03
CA SER A 67 -10.28 16.11 1.07
C SER A 67 -10.87 16.50 2.41
N PRO A 68 -11.73 17.52 2.47
CA PRO A 68 -12.36 17.93 3.72
C PRO A 68 -13.23 16.81 4.28
N ALA A 69 -13.26 16.71 5.59
CA ALA A 69 -14.13 15.77 6.27
C ALA A 69 -15.58 15.98 5.84
N ARG A 70 -16.21 14.94 5.34
CA ARG A 70 -17.62 14.96 4.96
C ARG A 70 -18.39 14.01 5.87
N SER A 71 -19.44 14.52 6.48
CA SER A 71 -20.42 13.65 7.12
C SER A 71 -21.13 12.85 6.04
N VAL A 72 -20.90 11.56 6.02
CA VAL A 72 -21.56 10.65 5.10
C VAL A 72 -22.62 9.90 5.89
N SER A 73 -23.87 10.16 5.56
CA SER A 73 -25.02 9.46 6.14
C SER A 73 -25.38 8.23 5.29
N ASP A 74 -26.06 7.30 5.92
CA ASP A 74 -26.61 6.03 5.41
C ASP A 74 -26.94 5.95 3.89
N PRO A 75 -26.91 4.77 3.31
CA PRO A 75 -27.08 3.45 3.94
C PRO A 75 -25.75 2.86 4.45
N PRO A 76 -25.79 1.82 5.33
CA PRO A 76 -24.60 1.10 5.75
C PRO A 76 -23.91 0.47 4.53
N ALA A 77 -22.58 0.46 4.57
CA ALA A 77 -21.80 -0.21 3.55
C ALA A 77 -21.98 -1.73 3.67
N VAL A 78 -22.30 -2.37 2.56
CA VAL A 78 -22.40 -3.83 2.46
C VAL A 78 -21.35 -4.30 1.47
N LEU A 79 -20.49 -5.20 1.91
CA LEU A 79 -19.43 -5.80 1.12
C LEU A 79 -19.72 -7.30 0.98
N GLN A 80 -19.73 -7.80 -0.26
CA GLN A 80 -19.73 -9.21 -0.56
C GLN A 80 -18.41 -9.57 -1.22
N ALA A 81 -17.72 -10.57 -0.71
CA ALA A 81 -16.43 -11.03 -1.22
C ALA A 81 -16.56 -12.46 -1.76
N THR A 82 -15.91 -12.72 -2.88
CA THR A 82 -15.81 -14.05 -3.49
C THR A 82 -14.34 -14.49 -3.48
N PRO A 83 -13.83 -15.03 -2.37
CA PRO A 83 -12.46 -15.51 -2.28
C PRO A 83 -12.23 -16.72 -3.19
N ILE A 84 -10.98 -16.98 -3.55
CA ILE A 84 -10.60 -18.21 -4.25
C ILE A 84 -10.89 -19.43 -3.35
N SER A 85 -11.02 -20.61 -3.96
CA SER A 85 -11.21 -21.84 -3.19
C SER A 85 -9.98 -22.18 -2.34
N GLU A 86 -10.19 -22.98 -1.30
CA GLU A 86 -9.11 -23.45 -0.44
C GLU A 86 -8.07 -24.25 -1.24
N GLU A 87 -8.51 -25.06 -2.19
CA GLU A 87 -7.62 -25.85 -3.08
C GLU A 87 -6.75 -24.94 -3.95
N ALA A 88 -7.34 -23.91 -4.57
CA ALA A 88 -6.60 -22.96 -5.41
C ALA A 88 -5.62 -22.10 -4.58
N TYR A 89 -5.96 -21.82 -3.33
CA TYR A 89 -5.03 -21.16 -2.41
C TYR A 89 -3.89 -22.10 -2.01
N ALA A 90 -4.20 -23.34 -1.66
CA ALA A 90 -3.21 -24.35 -1.25
C ALA A 90 -2.19 -24.63 -2.34
N GLU A 91 -2.61 -24.70 -3.61
CA GLU A 91 -1.69 -24.86 -4.75
C GLU A 91 -0.69 -23.69 -4.83
N ARG A 92 -1.14 -22.45 -4.72
CA ARG A 92 -0.27 -21.27 -4.73
C ARG A 92 0.66 -21.24 -3.54
N PHE A 93 0.13 -21.55 -2.36
CA PHE A 93 0.91 -21.61 -1.12
C PHE A 93 2.01 -22.70 -1.19
N ALA A 94 1.73 -23.85 -1.79
CA ALA A 94 2.71 -24.92 -1.97
C ALA A 94 3.94 -24.47 -2.79
N VAL A 95 3.74 -23.64 -3.82
CA VAL A 95 4.84 -23.05 -4.60
C VAL A 95 5.75 -22.19 -3.75
N ILE A 96 5.14 -21.27 -2.96
CA ILE A 96 5.88 -20.38 -2.06
C ILE A 96 6.62 -21.18 -1.00
N ARG A 97 5.92 -22.12 -0.37
CA ARG A 97 6.51 -22.99 0.66
C ARG A 97 7.71 -23.79 0.14
N TYR A 98 7.60 -24.38 -1.04
CA TYR A 98 8.70 -25.09 -1.67
C TYR A 98 9.93 -24.19 -1.92
N ALA A 99 9.70 -22.95 -2.40
CA ALA A 99 10.78 -21.99 -2.61
C ALA A 99 11.47 -21.56 -1.29
N LEU A 100 10.70 -21.34 -0.22
CA LEU A 100 11.23 -21.05 1.11
C LEU A 100 12.02 -22.21 1.70
N GLU A 101 11.51 -23.46 1.59
CA GLU A 101 12.19 -24.66 2.07
C GLU A 101 13.51 -24.92 1.31
N ARG A 102 13.60 -24.49 0.04
CA ARG A 102 14.81 -24.57 -0.76
C ARG A 102 15.81 -23.46 -0.47
N GLY A 103 15.41 -22.43 0.23
CA GLY A 103 16.26 -21.28 0.59
C GLY A 103 16.34 -20.19 -0.49
N ASP A 104 15.37 -20.15 -1.42
CA ASP A 104 15.32 -19.11 -2.46
C ASP A 104 14.99 -17.73 -1.87
N SER A 105 14.29 -17.68 -0.73
CA SER A 105 13.99 -16.49 0.04
C SER A 105 13.80 -16.84 1.51
N PHE A 106 13.87 -15.83 2.37
CA PHE A 106 13.61 -15.98 3.81
C PHE A 106 12.20 -15.52 4.19
N LEU A 107 11.60 -14.66 3.37
CA LEU A 107 10.27 -14.09 3.56
C LEU A 107 9.56 -13.96 2.22
N ALA A 108 8.28 -14.28 2.20
CA ALA A 108 7.43 -14.09 1.03
C ALA A 108 6.03 -13.65 1.45
N ASN A 109 5.40 -12.83 0.60
CA ASN A 109 4.00 -12.44 0.75
C ASN A 109 3.19 -13.02 -0.40
N LEU A 110 2.25 -13.91 -0.10
CA LEU A 110 1.32 -14.45 -1.09
C LEU A 110 0.10 -13.55 -1.18
N THR A 111 0.04 -12.74 -2.23
CA THR A 111 -1.08 -11.85 -2.51
C THR A 111 -2.06 -12.50 -3.47
N VAL A 112 -3.33 -12.45 -3.13
CA VAL A 112 -4.44 -12.98 -3.95
C VAL A 112 -5.51 -11.92 -4.11
N ALA A 113 -5.89 -11.63 -5.36
CA ALA A 113 -7.02 -10.77 -5.66
C ALA A 113 -8.35 -11.45 -5.29
N THR A 114 -9.19 -10.76 -4.53
CA THR A 114 -10.51 -11.22 -4.16
C THR A 114 -11.55 -10.31 -4.81
N PRO A 115 -12.38 -10.80 -5.74
CA PRO A 115 -13.50 -10.04 -6.26
C PRO A 115 -14.46 -9.62 -5.15
N ILE A 116 -14.88 -8.36 -5.17
CA ILE A 116 -15.82 -7.81 -4.20
C ILE A 116 -16.94 -7.06 -4.91
N GLU A 117 -18.12 -7.10 -4.31
CA GLU A 117 -19.25 -6.25 -4.66
C GLU A 117 -19.54 -5.30 -3.50
N LEU A 118 -19.73 -4.03 -3.82
CA LEU A 118 -20.04 -2.98 -2.86
C LEU A 118 -21.32 -2.26 -3.28
N ASN A 119 -22.18 -1.95 -2.32
CA ASN A 119 -23.39 -1.13 -2.53
C ASN A 119 -23.14 0.38 -2.52
N ILE A 120 -21.89 0.81 -2.28
CA ILE A 120 -21.43 2.19 -2.26
C ILE A 120 -20.26 2.40 -3.22
N SER A 121 -20.04 3.63 -3.65
CA SER A 121 -18.92 3.97 -4.53
C SER A 121 -17.57 3.93 -3.80
N LEU A 122 -16.46 3.83 -4.57
CA LEU A 122 -15.11 3.92 -4.01
C LEU A 122 -14.86 5.29 -3.34
N GLU A 123 -15.49 6.36 -3.85
CA GLU A 123 -15.45 7.67 -3.21
C GLU A 123 -16.07 7.64 -1.82
N GLU A 124 -17.23 7.01 -1.67
CA GLU A 124 -17.88 6.86 -0.38
C GLU A 124 -17.06 5.97 0.58
N VAL A 125 -16.43 4.91 0.08
CA VAL A 125 -15.50 4.09 0.86
C VAL A 125 -14.36 4.97 1.41
N PHE A 126 -13.75 5.80 0.56
CA PHE A 126 -12.71 6.73 0.98
C PHE A 126 -13.21 7.73 2.03
N LEU A 127 -14.37 8.35 1.80
CA LEU A 127 -14.92 9.37 2.70
C LEU A 127 -15.34 8.81 4.07
N ARG A 128 -15.86 7.58 4.10
CA ARG A 128 -16.34 6.92 5.33
C ARG A 128 -15.21 6.27 6.14
N SER A 129 -14.09 5.96 5.48
CA SER A 129 -12.95 5.34 6.14
C SER A 129 -12.30 6.27 7.15
N GLN A 130 -11.92 5.71 8.30
CA GLN A 130 -11.15 6.37 9.36
C GLN A 130 -9.68 5.97 9.35
N ALA A 131 -9.20 5.35 8.27
CA ALA A 131 -7.81 4.94 8.14
C ALA A 131 -6.88 6.15 8.20
N ARG A 132 -5.76 5.99 8.91
CA ARG A 132 -4.75 7.04 9.10
C ARG A 132 -4.08 7.46 7.80
N TYR A 133 -3.89 6.50 6.89
CA TYR A 133 -3.34 6.71 5.56
C TYR A 133 -4.32 6.15 4.55
N LYS A 134 -4.81 7.01 3.67
CA LYS A 134 -5.75 6.62 2.63
C LYS A 134 -5.58 7.48 1.40
N CYS A 135 -5.78 6.90 0.23
CA CYS A 135 -5.89 7.65 -1.01
C CYS A 135 -6.98 7.07 -1.92
N TYR A 136 -7.51 7.92 -2.77
CA TYR A 136 -8.55 7.61 -3.72
C TYR A 136 -8.24 8.25 -5.07
N LEU A 137 -8.07 7.42 -6.08
CA LEU A 137 -7.97 7.84 -7.47
C LEU A 137 -9.31 7.56 -8.17
N PRO A 138 -10.06 8.60 -8.59
CA PRO A 138 -11.35 8.45 -9.22
C PRO A 138 -11.37 7.47 -10.39
N GLY A 139 -12.30 6.53 -10.37
CA GLY A 139 -12.47 5.52 -11.42
C GLY A 139 -11.43 4.41 -11.43
N ARG A 140 -10.43 4.43 -10.53
CA ARG A 140 -9.37 3.43 -10.50
C ARG A 140 -9.32 2.64 -9.19
N PHE A 141 -9.02 3.29 -8.08
CA PHE A 141 -8.88 2.60 -6.80
C PHE A 141 -9.12 3.49 -5.59
N VAL A 142 -9.36 2.85 -4.47
CA VAL A 142 -9.16 3.39 -3.12
C VAL A 142 -8.22 2.44 -2.38
N CYS A 143 -7.26 2.99 -1.65
CA CYS A 143 -6.39 2.18 -0.83
C CYS A 143 -6.17 2.78 0.57
N PHE A 144 -5.80 1.89 1.47
CA PHE A 144 -5.55 2.21 2.87
C PHE A 144 -4.26 1.55 3.32
N SER A 145 -3.51 2.21 4.20
CA SER A 145 -2.37 1.61 4.84
C SER A 145 -2.34 1.93 6.34
N PRO A 146 -2.09 0.97 7.20
CA PRO A 146 -1.78 1.22 8.61
C PRO A 146 -0.32 1.63 8.80
N GLU A 147 0.54 1.41 7.80
CA GLU A 147 1.99 1.42 7.90
C GLU A 147 2.60 2.63 7.19
N THR A 148 3.59 3.24 7.82
CA THR A 148 4.46 4.26 7.23
C THR A 148 5.73 3.58 6.76
N PHE A 149 6.04 3.62 5.45
CA PHE A 149 7.27 3.06 4.91
C PHE A 149 8.49 3.79 5.47
N VAL A 150 8.59 5.08 5.17
CA VAL A 150 9.62 5.96 5.73
C VAL A 150 9.04 7.33 6.03
N ARG A 151 9.61 7.99 7.03
CA ARG A 151 9.34 9.37 7.37
C ARG A 151 10.64 10.11 7.52
N ILE A 152 10.80 11.23 6.84
CA ILE A 152 11.96 12.08 6.91
C ILE A 152 11.54 13.44 7.47
N VAL A 153 12.15 13.88 8.55
CA VAL A 153 11.90 15.19 9.18
C VAL A 153 13.24 15.81 9.57
N GLY A 154 13.61 16.90 8.93
CA GLY A 154 14.96 17.42 9.04
C GLY A 154 15.98 16.39 8.56
N ASP A 155 16.95 16.09 9.42
CA ASP A 155 18.03 15.12 9.14
C ASP A 155 17.73 13.72 9.68
N GLU A 156 16.52 13.48 10.21
CA GLU A 156 16.12 12.19 10.77
C GLU A 156 15.27 11.41 9.79
N ILE A 157 15.67 10.17 9.50
CA ILE A 157 14.87 9.18 8.79
C ILE A 157 14.37 8.13 9.77
N SER A 158 13.06 7.84 9.71
CA SER A 158 12.41 6.87 10.57
C SER A 158 11.62 5.87 9.74
N CYS A 159 11.62 4.61 10.13
CA CYS A 159 10.73 3.58 9.61
C CYS A 159 9.89 2.98 10.74
N PHE A 160 8.72 2.45 10.39
CA PHE A 160 7.74 1.95 11.37
C PHE A 160 7.20 0.59 10.91
N PRO A 161 8.05 -0.44 10.80
CA PRO A 161 7.60 -1.76 10.34
C PRO A 161 6.59 -2.34 11.32
N MET A 162 5.42 -2.73 10.80
CA MET A 162 4.38 -3.39 11.57
C MET A 162 4.45 -4.89 11.29
N LYS A 163 4.88 -5.65 12.29
CA LYS A 163 4.93 -7.11 12.27
C LYS A 163 4.26 -7.65 13.51
N GLY A 164 3.52 -8.75 13.31
CA GLY A 164 2.76 -9.38 14.35
C GLY A 164 1.47 -8.63 14.74
N THR A 165 0.44 -9.40 14.94
CA THR A 165 -0.84 -8.91 15.45
C THR A 165 -1.32 -9.85 16.54
N ILE A 166 -1.88 -9.26 17.59
CA ILE A 166 -2.48 -9.99 18.70
C ILE A 166 -3.80 -9.33 19.10
N ASP A 167 -4.73 -10.09 19.61
CA ASP A 167 -5.96 -9.53 20.18
C ASP A 167 -5.62 -8.70 21.43
N ALA A 168 -5.81 -7.39 21.33
CA ALA A 168 -5.50 -6.45 22.40
C ALA A 168 -6.38 -6.63 23.66
N THR A 169 -7.45 -7.41 23.57
CA THR A 169 -8.31 -7.75 24.73
C THR A 169 -7.75 -8.87 25.60
N LEU A 170 -6.74 -9.59 25.12
CA LEU A 170 -6.08 -10.64 25.88
C LEU A 170 -5.27 -10.06 27.04
N PRO A 171 -5.24 -10.74 28.21
CA PRO A 171 -4.34 -10.38 29.30
C PRO A 171 -2.88 -10.39 28.80
N ASP A 172 -2.11 -9.37 29.19
CA ASP A 172 -0.68 -9.25 28.86
C ASP A 172 -0.36 -9.29 27.35
N ALA A 173 -1.30 -8.90 26.47
CA ALA A 173 -1.14 -8.91 25.02
C ALA A 173 0.18 -8.25 24.55
N ALA A 174 0.52 -7.10 25.13
CA ALA A 174 1.76 -6.40 24.79
C ALA A 174 3.01 -7.21 25.17
N ALA A 175 3.06 -7.80 26.34
CA ALA A 175 4.19 -8.64 26.77
C ALA A 175 4.28 -9.91 25.93
N THR A 176 3.14 -10.50 25.58
CA THR A 176 3.08 -11.71 24.75
C THR A 176 3.64 -11.46 23.36
N ILE A 177 3.21 -10.39 22.67
CA ILE A 177 3.70 -10.09 21.31
C ILE A 177 5.17 -9.68 21.31
N LEU A 178 5.64 -8.92 22.31
CA LEU A 178 7.04 -8.54 22.43
C LEU A 178 7.97 -9.72 22.79
N GLY A 179 7.42 -10.76 23.42
CA GLY A 179 8.16 -11.98 23.77
C GLY A 179 8.09 -13.07 22.69
N ASP A 180 7.31 -12.87 21.62
CA ASP A 180 7.18 -13.87 20.56
C ASP A 180 8.43 -13.90 19.68
N TYR A 181 9.07 -15.08 19.62
CA TYR A 181 10.30 -15.26 18.85
C TYR A 181 10.12 -15.06 17.35
N LYS A 182 9.00 -15.55 16.79
CA LYS A 182 8.71 -15.44 15.36
C LYS A 182 8.53 -13.96 14.98
N GLU A 183 7.72 -13.23 15.72
CA GLU A 183 7.45 -11.81 15.47
C GLU A 183 8.72 -10.97 15.62
N THR A 184 9.54 -11.28 16.61
CA THR A 184 10.84 -10.63 16.82
C THR A 184 11.80 -10.90 15.67
N ALA A 185 11.88 -12.14 15.18
CA ALA A 185 12.73 -12.51 14.04
C ALA A 185 12.27 -11.82 12.74
N GLU A 186 10.96 -11.75 12.48
CA GLU A 186 10.41 -11.01 11.34
C GLU A 186 10.72 -9.51 11.42
N HIS A 187 10.62 -8.92 12.61
CA HIS A 187 10.98 -7.51 12.83
C HIS A 187 12.44 -7.24 12.48
N TYR A 188 13.38 -8.04 12.98
CA TYR A 188 14.79 -7.89 12.66
C TYR A 188 15.09 -8.08 11.17
N THR A 189 14.41 -9.00 10.50
CA THR A 189 14.58 -9.21 9.05
C THR A 189 14.20 -7.98 8.21
N ILE A 190 13.30 -7.14 8.72
CA ILE A 190 12.86 -5.92 8.01
C ILE A 190 13.69 -4.70 8.38
N THR A 191 14.29 -4.67 9.57
CA THR A 191 15.03 -3.50 10.07
C THR A 191 16.53 -3.55 9.81
N ASP A 192 17.09 -4.71 9.44
CA ASP A 192 18.48 -4.88 9.02
C ASP A 192 18.67 -4.48 7.55
#